data_086143f55e63413ec6ad4ad19e5f9af4
#
_entry.id   086143f55e63413ec6ad4ad19e5f9af4
#
_cell.length_a   1.000
_cell.length_b   1.000
_cell.length_c   1.000
_cell.angle_alpha   90.00
_cell.angle_beta   90.00
_cell.angle_gamma   90.00
#
_symmetry.space_group_name_H-M   'P 1'
#
loop_
_entity.id
_entity.type
_entity.pdbx_description
1 polymer ?
#
loop_
_entity_poly.entity_id
_entity_poly.type
_entity_poly.pdbx_seq_one_letter_code
_entity_poly.pdbx_strand_id
1 'polypeptide(L)'
;MKAVILAAGYGTRLNRDLQNDSSGHFKHLCGIPKPLLPVGNKALISHWMSAIEKIDCIDEVYVIERLGAVACLQLAITQFNINDHVLVLGGDTLFYEDFSLSVVLARFTELQSINCDNNLVLSYLCKDEAETTKFGILETDEEFQVTAFKEKPSLTETTSRRACPCFYIYSKSTIPLIAKFLQEKQNSPLEEKDAPGHYLHWVYSRKPVFVHHVSGRFDVGNLPSYIDCTKYFQKHGDE
;
A
#
# COMPACT_ATOMS: atom_id res chain seq x y z
N MET A 1 1.81 13.38 12.23
CA MET A 1 1.24 12.45 11.18
C MET A 1 0.94 11.12 11.82
N LYS A 2 -0.14 10.44 11.41
CA LYS A 2 -0.48 9.08 11.89
C LYS A 2 -0.17 8.06 10.78
N ALA A 3 0.23 6.84 11.16
CA ALA A 3 0.39 5.73 10.23
C ALA A 3 -0.71 4.69 10.44
N VAL A 4 -1.28 4.16 9.36
CA VAL A 4 -2.27 3.08 9.38
C VAL A 4 -1.76 1.94 8.52
N ILE A 5 -1.52 0.78 9.13
CA ILE A 5 -1.11 -0.44 8.45
C ILE A 5 -2.35 -1.31 8.23
N LEU A 6 -2.67 -1.53 6.96
CA LEU A 6 -3.80 -2.38 6.57
C LEU A 6 -3.37 -3.84 6.59
N ALA A 7 -3.84 -4.59 7.58
CA ALA A 7 -3.47 -5.98 7.83
C ALA A 7 -4.57 -7.00 7.49
N ALA A 8 -5.68 -6.55 6.90
CA ALA A 8 -6.93 -7.31 6.71
C ALA A 8 -6.93 -8.37 5.58
N GLY A 9 -5.79 -8.64 4.95
CA GLY A 9 -5.72 -9.61 3.86
C GLY A 9 -5.88 -11.06 4.34
N TYR A 10 -6.87 -11.80 3.83
CA TYR A 10 -7.14 -13.21 4.18
C TYR A 10 -6.02 -14.20 3.78
N GLY A 11 -5.04 -13.79 2.99
CA GLY A 11 -3.93 -14.66 2.58
C GLY A 11 -4.35 -15.90 1.77
N THR A 12 -5.52 -15.90 1.14
CA THR A 12 -6.12 -17.08 0.50
C THR A 12 -5.22 -17.73 -0.56
N ARG A 13 -4.52 -16.91 -1.38
CA ARG A 13 -3.59 -17.41 -2.40
C ARG A 13 -2.38 -18.09 -1.74
N LEU A 14 -1.76 -17.43 -0.77
CA LEU A 14 -0.61 -17.99 -0.04
C LEU A 14 -1.02 -19.26 0.72
N ASN A 15 -2.14 -19.26 1.43
CA ASN A 15 -2.63 -20.44 2.14
C ASN A 15 -2.88 -21.62 1.20
N ARG A 16 -3.47 -21.39 0.02
CA ARG A 16 -3.64 -22.41 -1.01
C ARG A 16 -2.32 -22.97 -1.48
N ASP A 17 -1.32 -22.11 -1.74
CA ASP A 17 0.00 -22.52 -2.20
C ASP A 17 0.73 -23.33 -1.13
N LEU A 18 0.62 -22.93 0.15
CA LEU A 18 1.17 -23.68 1.30
C LEU A 18 0.52 -25.06 1.46
N GLN A 19 -0.79 -25.17 1.25
CA GLN A 19 -1.49 -26.46 1.30
C GLN A 19 -1.07 -27.40 0.16
N ASN A 20 -0.75 -26.84 -1.01
CA ASN A 20 -0.31 -27.58 -2.18
C ASN A 20 1.20 -27.84 -2.22
N ASP A 21 1.97 -27.31 -1.27
CA ASP A 21 3.41 -27.53 -1.19
C ASP A 21 3.74 -28.97 -0.79
N SER A 22 4.11 -29.79 -1.77
CA SER A 22 4.50 -31.19 -1.56
C SER A 22 5.87 -31.33 -0.86
N SER A 23 6.71 -30.29 -0.86
CA SER A 23 8.01 -30.32 -0.20
C SER A 23 7.93 -30.37 1.32
N GLY A 24 6.86 -29.82 1.88
CA GLY A 24 6.64 -29.70 3.31
C GLY A 24 7.52 -28.66 4.00
N HIS A 25 8.43 -28.00 3.28
CA HIS A 25 9.36 -27.01 3.85
C HIS A 25 8.65 -25.80 4.47
N PHE A 26 7.49 -25.42 3.93
CA PHE A 26 6.76 -24.22 4.33
C PHE A 26 5.54 -24.51 5.22
N LYS A 27 5.36 -25.76 5.70
CA LYS A 27 4.23 -26.14 6.57
C LYS A 27 4.15 -25.32 7.86
N HIS A 28 5.30 -24.89 8.37
CA HIS A 28 5.38 -24.05 9.56
C HIS A 28 4.76 -22.65 9.41
N LEU A 29 4.50 -22.22 8.17
CA LEU A 29 3.85 -20.94 7.86
C LEU A 29 2.31 -21.04 7.82
N CYS A 30 1.76 -22.27 7.81
CA CYS A 30 0.31 -22.46 7.75
C CYS A 30 -0.38 -21.84 8.98
N GLY A 31 -1.40 -21.02 8.74
CA GLY A 31 -2.16 -20.36 9.81
C GLY A 31 -1.52 -19.09 10.38
N ILE A 32 -0.31 -18.72 9.94
CA ILE A 32 0.30 -17.46 10.35
C ILE A 32 -0.34 -16.32 9.54
N PRO A 33 -0.87 -15.26 10.19
CA PRO A 33 -1.33 -14.06 9.50
C PRO A 33 -0.20 -13.43 8.68
N LYS A 34 -0.49 -12.94 7.48
CA LYS A 34 0.51 -12.35 6.57
C LYS A 34 1.45 -11.34 7.23
N PRO A 35 0.98 -10.37 8.03
CA PRO A 35 1.86 -9.40 8.66
C PRO A 35 2.88 -10.03 9.63
N LEU A 36 2.59 -11.22 10.14
CA LEU A 36 3.44 -11.94 11.09
C LEU A 36 4.34 -12.99 10.42
N LEU A 37 4.26 -13.16 9.10
CA LEU A 37 5.15 -14.08 8.38
C LEU A 37 6.61 -13.67 8.56
N PRO A 38 7.51 -14.61 8.86
CA PRO A 38 8.94 -14.32 8.98
C PRO A 38 9.52 -13.96 7.62
N VAL A 39 10.11 -12.76 7.51
CA VAL A 39 10.82 -12.27 6.32
C VAL A 39 12.22 -11.86 6.76
N GLY A 40 13.24 -12.55 6.26
CA GLY A 40 14.58 -12.42 6.81
C GLY A 40 14.63 -12.90 8.27
N ASN A 41 15.05 -12.03 9.17
CA ASN A 41 15.22 -12.31 10.60
C ASN A 41 14.08 -11.81 11.50
N LYS A 42 13.03 -11.18 10.94
CA LYS A 42 11.91 -10.62 11.71
C LYS A 42 10.57 -10.76 10.97
N ALA A 43 9.46 -10.48 11.68
CA ALA A 43 8.14 -10.51 11.06
C ALA A 43 8.01 -9.40 10.00
N LEU A 44 7.21 -9.65 8.95
CA LEU A 44 6.98 -8.71 7.86
C LEU A 44 6.59 -7.32 8.37
N ILE A 45 5.63 -7.23 9.29
CA ILE A 45 5.20 -5.95 9.87
C ILE A 45 6.32 -5.25 10.65
N SER A 46 7.27 -6.00 11.23
CA SER A 46 8.39 -5.43 11.98
C SER A 46 9.36 -4.64 11.10
N HIS A 47 9.41 -4.90 9.80
CA HIS A 47 10.15 -4.06 8.86
C HIS A 47 9.55 -2.64 8.80
N TRP A 48 8.22 -2.54 8.75
CA TRP A 48 7.54 -1.23 8.81
C TRP A 48 7.70 -0.56 10.16
N MET A 49 7.53 -1.30 11.27
CA MET A 49 7.72 -0.72 12.60
C MET A 49 9.12 -0.14 12.77
N SER A 50 10.16 -0.90 12.36
CA SER A 50 11.55 -0.42 12.42
C SER A 50 11.83 0.79 11.50
N ALA A 51 11.15 0.89 10.36
CA ALA A 51 11.27 2.06 9.49
C ALA A 51 10.58 3.29 10.08
N ILE A 52 9.40 3.10 10.70
CA ILE A 52 8.60 4.18 11.29
C ILE A 52 9.24 4.70 12.57
N GLU A 53 9.81 3.83 13.42
CA GLU A 53 10.49 4.21 14.66
C GLU A 53 11.64 5.22 14.45
N LYS A 54 12.20 5.27 13.25
CA LYS A 54 13.25 6.23 12.87
C LYS A 54 12.71 7.60 12.41
N ILE A 55 11.38 7.80 12.45
CA ILE A 55 10.69 8.95 11.85
C ILE A 55 9.97 9.76 12.94
N ASP A 56 10.53 10.89 13.33
CA ASP A 56 9.99 11.75 14.40
C ASP A 56 8.61 12.34 14.11
N CYS A 57 8.25 12.54 12.85
CA CYS A 57 6.97 13.13 12.49
C CYS A 57 5.80 12.13 12.48
N ILE A 58 6.03 10.83 12.67
CA ILE A 58 4.98 9.82 12.85
C ILE A 58 4.87 9.53 14.34
N ASP A 59 3.82 9.99 14.95
CA ASP A 59 3.60 9.95 16.40
C ASP A 59 2.74 8.78 16.88
N GLU A 60 1.95 8.17 15.97
CA GLU A 60 1.12 7.01 16.29
C GLU A 60 1.00 6.06 15.10
N VAL A 61 0.96 4.76 15.38
CA VAL A 61 0.79 3.69 14.39
C VAL A 61 -0.40 2.83 14.76
N TYR A 62 -1.32 2.65 13.83
CA TYR A 62 -2.49 1.79 13.98
C TYR A 62 -2.41 0.62 13.02
N VAL A 63 -2.54 -0.60 13.53
CA VAL A 63 -2.64 -1.81 12.73
C VAL A 63 -4.10 -2.26 12.73
N ILE A 64 -4.70 -2.31 11.55
CA ILE A 64 -6.13 -2.61 11.43
C ILE A 64 -6.33 -3.91 10.65
N GLU A 65 -7.02 -4.85 11.33
CA GLU A 65 -7.38 -6.15 10.78
C GLU A 65 -8.90 -6.32 10.81
N ARG A 66 -9.59 -5.89 9.74
CA ARG A 66 -11.04 -6.04 9.58
C ARG A 66 -11.45 -6.10 8.10
N LEU A 67 -12.75 -6.22 7.82
CA LEU A 67 -13.32 -6.34 6.48
C LEU A 67 -13.19 -5.03 5.69
N GLY A 68 -12.48 -5.07 4.55
CA GLY A 68 -12.39 -3.99 3.58
C GLY A 68 -11.36 -2.91 3.92
N ALA A 69 -10.41 -2.66 3.01
CA ALA A 69 -9.28 -1.78 3.29
C ALA A 69 -9.69 -0.32 3.48
N VAL A 70 -10.59 0.22 2.66
CA VAL A 70 -11.05 1.63 2.79
C VAL A 70 -11.97 1.79 4.00
N ALA A 71 -12.83 0.81 4.26
CA ALA A 71 -13.68 0.79 5.46
C ALA A 71 -12.84 0.67 6.74
N CYS A 72 -11.77 -0.11 6.73
CA CYS A 72 -10.79 -0.19 7.81
C CYS A 72 -10.13 1.16 8.09
N LEU A 73 -9.72 1.86 7.03
CA LEU A 73 -9.13 3.20 7.18
C LEU A 73 -10.14 4.17 7.80
N GLN A 74 -11.39 4.18 7.34
CA GLN A 74 -12.46 5.00 7.94
C GLN A 74 -12.73 4.64 9.39
N LEU A 75 -12.69 3.35 9.74
CA LEU A 75 -12.85 2.88 11.12
C LEU A 75 -11.74 3.43 12.02
N ALA A 76 -10.48 3.33 11.57
CA ALA A 76 -9.34 3.88 12.29
C ALA A 76 -9.50 5.39 12.52
N ILE A 77 -9.83 6.14 11.47
CA ILE A 77 -10.04 7.59 11.52
C ILE A 77 -11.10 7.95 12.58
N THR A 78 -12.22 7.24 12.56
CA THR A 78 -13.35 7.51 13.48
C THR A 78 -13.03 7.08 14.91
N GLN A 79 -12.50 5.88 15.11
CA GLN A 79 -12.25 5.30 16.43
C GLN A 79 -11.16 6.05 17.19
N PHE A 80 -10.13 6.53 16.49
CA PHE A 80 -8.99 7.21 17.10
C PHE A 80 -9.02 8.73 16.91
N ASN A 81 -10.13 9.28 16.36
CA ASN A 81 -10.31 10.71 16.09
C ASN A 81 -9.14 11.32 15.29
N ILE A 82 -8.68 10.61 14.27
CA ILE A 82 -7.53 11.05 13.47
C ILE A 82 -7.87 12.33 12.70
N ASN A 83 -7.22 13.43 13.07
CA ASN A 83 -7.35 14.75 12.44
C ASN A 83 -5.98 15.27 12.02
N ASP A 84 -5.26 14.48 11.23
CA ASP A 84 -3.89 14.72 10.81
C ASP A 84 -3.65 14.14 9.41
N HIS A 85 -2.46 14.34 8.85
CA HIS A 85 -2.00 13.57 7.68
C HIS A 85 -1.92 12.09 8.03
N VAL A 86 -2.26 11.24 7.09
CA VAL A 86 -2.24 9.78 7.30
C VAL A 86 -1.38 9.09 6.25
N LEU A 87 -0.38 8.35 6.72
CA LEU A 87 0.37 7.37 5.95
C LEU A 87 -0.39 6.05 5.99
N VAL A 88 -0.80 5.52 4.84
CA VAL A 88 -1.48 4.23 4.68
C VAL A 88 -0.54 3.23 4.04
N LEU A 89 -0.34 2.09 4.69
CA LEU A 89 0.58 1.04 4.29
C LEU A 89 -0.14 -0.30 4.12
N GLY A 90 0.21 -1.05 3.07
CA GLY A 90 -0.17 -2.46 2.95
C GLY A 90 0.70 -3.32 3.87
N GLY A 91 0.08 -4.08 4.77
CA GLY A 91 0.77 -4.96 5.72
C GLY A 91 1.42 -6.19 5.07
N ASP A 92 1.32 -6.35 3.75
CA ASP A 92 1.91 -7.44 2.97
C ASP A 92 2.89 -6.95 1.88
N THR A 93 3.24 -5.66 1.90
CA THR A 93 4.12 -5.03 0.92
C THR A 93 5.41 -4.56 1.59
N LEU A 94 6.55 -4.89 1.00
CA LEU A 94 7.86 -4.33 1.32
C LEU A 94 8.52 -3.81 0.05
N PHE A 95 9.42 -2.83 0.17
CA PHE A 95 10.13 -2.24 -0.95
C PHE A 95 11.58 -2.72 -1.04
N TYR A 96 12.21 -2.49 -2.19
CA TYR A 96 13.62 -2.76 -2.39
C TYR A 96 14.49 -1.79 -1.56
N GLU A 97 15.79 -2.10 -1.50
CA GLU A 97 16.78 -1.39 -0.70
C GLU A 97 16.87 0.12 -0.96
N ASP A 98 16.56 0.56 -2.19
CA ASP A 98 16.55 1.98 -2.58
C ASP A 98 15.37 2.78 -2.00
N PHE A 99 14.40 2.11 -1.35
CA PHE A 99 13.30 2.79 -0.68
C PHE A 99 13.76 3.41 0.65
N SER A 100 13.45 4.69 0.81
CA SER A 100 13.66 5.41 2.07
C SER A 100 12.39 6.16 2.48
N LEU A 101 11.82 5.76 3.62
CA LEU A 101 10.62 6.40 4.16
C LEU A 101 10.85 7.88 4.45
N SER A 102 12.04 8.25 4.95
CA SER A 102 12.39 9.66 5.24
C SER A 102 12.42 10.50 3.96
N VAL A 103 12.94 9.97 2.85
CA VAL A 103 12.95 10.66 1.55
C VAL A 103 11.54 10.88 1.02
N VAL A 104 10.69 9.87 1.12
CA VAL A 104 9.28 9.97 0.70
C VAL A 104 8.52 11.01 1.53
N LEU A 105 8.74 11.03 2.84
CA LEU A 105 8.12 12.01 3.74
C LEU A 105 8.65 13.43 3.53
N ALA A 106 9.95 13.59 3.24
CA ALA A 106 10.51 14.88 2.85
C ALA A 106 9.82 15.41 1.58
N ARG A 107 9.64 14.55 0.56
CA ARG A 107 8.89 14.93 -0.65
C ARG A 107 7.44 15.31 -0.36
N PHE A 108 6.77 14.60 0.53
CA PHE A 108 5.41 14.97 0.95
C PHE A 108 5.39 16.33 1.64
N THR A 109 6.38 16.61 2.51
CA THR A 109 6.50 17.91 3.20
C THR A 109 6.70 19.06 2.21
N GLU A 110 7.53 18.87 1.18
CA GLU A 110 7.71 19.85 0.10
C GLU A 110 6.38 20.11 -0.61
N LEU A 111 5.64 19.07 -0.99
CA LEU A 111 4.34 19.19 -1.64
C LEU A 111 3.33 19.93 -0.76
N GLN A 112 3.33 19.66 0.56
CA GLN A 112 2.46 20.34 1.52
C GLN A 112 2.81 21.83 1.68
N SER A 113 4.07 22.21 1.50
CA SER A 113 4.48 23.64 1.53
C SER A 113 3.97 24.43 0.33
N ILE A 114 3.73 23.75 -0.79
CA ILE A 114 3.16 24.35 -2.02
C ILE A 114 1.63 24.43 -1.91
N ASN A 115 0.98 23.34 -1.53
CA ASN A 115 -0.46 23.26 -1.37
C ASN A 115 -0.82 22.21 -0.32
N CYS A 116 -1.51 22.61 0.74
CA CYS A 116 -1.93 21.73 1.83
C CYS A 116 -2.92 20.61 1.42
N ASP A 117 -3.45 20.67 0.22
CA ASP A 117 -4.32 19.65 -0.37
C ASP A 117 -3.56 18.53 -1.09
N ASN A 118 -2.26 18.69 -1.31
CA ASN A 118 -1.45 17.71 -2.02
C ASN A 118 -1.36 16.39 -1.26
N ASN A 119 -1.49 15.30 -2.00
CA ASN A 119 -1.33 13.93 -1.53
C ASN A 119 -0.14 13.29 -2.25
N LEU A 120 0.40 12.21 -1.72
CA LEU A 120 1.52 11.49 -2.32
C LEU A 120 1.26 9.99 -2.33
N VAL A 121 1.57 9.34 -3.46
CA VAL A 121 1.54 7.89 -3.59
C VAL A 121 2.86 7.39 -4.15
N LEU A 122 3.17 6.12 -3.90
CA LEU A 122 4.31 5.50 -4.55
C LEU A 122 3.93 4.91 -5.90
N SER A 123 4.92 4.75 -6.76
CA SER A 123 4.79 3.96 -7.98
C SER A 123 6.09 3.26 -8.34
N TYR A 124 5.97 2.16 -9.06
CA TYR A 124 7.06 1.47 -9.74
C TYR A 124 6.64 1.07 -11.15
N LEU A 125 7.60 0.76 -12.01
CA LEU A 125 7.30 0.30 -13.36
C LEU A 125 7.15 -1.23 -13.37
N CYS A 126 6.03 -1.73 -13.88
CA CYS A 126 5.84 -3.16 -14.16
C CYS A 126 6.90 -3.63 -15.16
N LYS A 127 7.52 -4.76 -14.89
CA LYS A 127 8.52 -5.38 -15.78
C LYS A 127 7.88 -5.98 -17.03
N ASP A 128 6.67 -6.50 -16.86
CA ASP A 128 5.90 -7.19 -17.88
C ASP A 128 4.55 -6.50 -18.07
N GLU A 129 4.10 -6.45 -19.30
CA GLU A 129 2.78 -5.90 -19.67
C GLU A 129 1.62 -6.64 -18.98
N ALA A 130 1.71 -7.96 -18.87
CA ALA A 130 0.72 -8.78 -18.21
C ALA A 130 0.58 -8.48 -16.70
N GLU A 131 1.59 -7.88 -16.08
CA GLU A 131 1.52 -7.45 -14.67
C GLU A 131 0.57 -6.27 -14.48
N THR A 132 0.42 -5.40 -15.48
CA THR A 132 -0.46 -4.22 -15.38
C THR A 132 -1.91 -4.59 -15.09
N THR A 133 -2.36 -5.75 -15.56
CA THR A 133 -3.74 -6.24 -15.31
C THR A 133 -3.99 -6.68 -13.86
N LYS A 134 -2.95 -6.74 -13.04
CA LYS A 134 -3.03 -7.22 -11.64
C LYS A 134 -3.05 -6.09 -10.61
N PHE A 135 -2.68 -4.87 -11.02
CA PHE A 135 -2.45 -3.73 -10.14
C PHE A 135 -3.24 -2.50 -10.57
N GLY A 136 -3.38 -1.56 -9.66
CA GLY A 136 -3.82 -0.22 -10.00
C GLY A 136 -2.72 0.50 -10.79
N ILE A 137 -3.06 1.07 -11.94
CA ILE A 137 -2.13 1.73 -12.87
C ILE A 137 -2.39 3.22 -12.90
N LEU A 138 -1.32 3.99 -12.74
CA LEU A 138 -1.30 5.45 -12.75
C LEU A 138 -0.89 5.98 -14.12
N GLU A 139 -1.53 7.08 -14.54
CA GLU A 139 -1.03 7.99 -15.57
C GLU A 139 -0.70 9.33 -14.90
N THR A 140 0.37 9.98 -15.33
CA THR A 140 0.85 11.25 -14.74
C THR A 140 1.20 12.24 -15.82
N ASP A 141 1.16 13.52 -15.47
CA ASP A 141 1.80 14.57 -16.26
C ASP A 141 3.32 14.61 -16.06
N GLU A 142 3.96 15.63 -16.62
CA GLU A 142 5.40 15.86 -16.55
C GLU A 142 5.88 16.21 -15.11
N GLU A 143 5.00 16.73 -14.27
CA GLU A 143 5.25 17.09 -12.88
C GLU A 143 4.99 15.93 -11.90
N PHE A 144 4.65 14.75 -12.45
CA PHE A 144 4.27 13.55 -11.70
C PHE A 144 2.95 13.71 -10.90
N GLN A 145 2.07 14.64 -11.29
CA GLN A 145 0.71 14.67 -10.78
C GLN A 145 -0.13 13.61 -11.49
N VAL A 146 -0.96 12.89 -10.73
CA VAL A 146 -1.85 11.85 -11.27
C VAL A 146 -2.93 12.47 -12.14
N THR A 147 -2.99 12.05 -13.40
CA THR A 147 -4.00 12.45 -14.38
C THR A 147 -5.04 11.37 -14.61
N ALA A 148 -4.68 10.08 -14.39
CA ALA A 148 -5.62 8.97 -14.41
C ALA A 148 -5.16 7.84 -13.46
N PHE A 149 -6.14 7.09 -12.95
CA PHE A 149 -5.92 5.85 -12.23
C PHE A 149 -6.91 4.78 -12.69
N LYS A 150 -6.42 3.58 -12.96
CA LYS A 150 -7.26 2.45 -13.40
C LYS A 150 -6.93 1.22 -12.54
N GLU A 151 -7.94 0.69 -11.86
CA GLU A 151 -7.78 -0.51 -11.04
C GLU A 151 -7.82 -1.74 -11.94
N LYS A 152 -6.73 -2.50 -11.99
CA LYS A 152 -6.58 -3.75 -12.78
C LYS A 152 -7.09 -3.62 -14.22
N PRO A 153 -6.57 -2.66 -15.00
CA PRO A 153 -7.04 -2.42 -16.36
C PRO A 153 -6.76 -3.61 -17.27
N SER A 154 -7.55 -3.75 -18.32
CA SER A 154 -7.17 -4.58 -19.46
C SER A 154 -5.97 -3.95 -20.19
N LEU A 155 -5.25 -4.74 -20.98
CA LEU A 155 -4.07 -4.27 -21.73
C LEU A 155 -4.36 -3.14 -22.73
N THR A 156 -5.63 -3.00 -23.15
CA THR A 156 -6.06 -1.98 -24.10
C THR A 156 -6.53 -0.67 -23.45
N GLU A 157 -6.72 -0.64 -22.13
CA GLU A 157 -7.24 0.53 -21.45
C GLU A 157 -6.17 1.57 -21.11
N THR A 158 -4.91 1.17 -21.02
CA THR A 158 -3.80 2.08 -20.76
C THR A 158 -2.50 1.57 -21.35
N THR A 159 -1.65 2.47 -21.78
CA THR A 159 -0.26 2.18 -22.18
C THR A 159 0.72 2.39 -21.03
N SER A 160 0.26 2.95 -19.92
CA SER A 160 1.09 3.16 -18.74
C SER A 160 1.44 1.81 -18.08
N ARG A 161 2.66 1.72 -17.59
CA ARG A 161 3.16 0.59 -16.79
C ARG A 161 3.45 0.97 -15.35
N ARG A 162 2.99 2.15 -14.92
CA ARG A 162 3.24 2.70 -13.60
C ARG A 162 2.25 2.14 -12.59
N ALA A 163 2.64 1.06 -11.92
CA ALA A 163 1.82 0.44 -10.89
C ALA A 163 1.88 1.21 -9.56
N CYS A 164 0.75 1.29 -8.88
CA CYS A 164 0.58 1.91 -7.57
C CYS A 164 0.52 0.80 -6.50
N PRO A 165 1.54 0.66 -5.65
CA PRO A 165 1.47 -0.24 -4.50
C PRO A 165 0.56 0.33 -3.41
N CYS A 166 0.21 -0.47 -2.41
CA CYS A 166 -0.55 -0.01 -1.25
C CYS A 166 0.34 0.83 -0.31
N PHE A 167 0.64 2.05 -0.78
CA PHE A 167 1.37 3.08 -0.05
C PHE A 167 0.83 4.45 -0.45
N TYR A 168 0.15 5.12 0.48
CA TYR A 168 -0.51 6.40 0.24
C TYR A 168 -0.21 7.34 1.40
N ILE A 169 0.05 8.62 1.11
CA ILE A 169 0.08 9.67 2.12
C ILE A 169 -1.04 10.65 1.78
N TYR A 170 -2.08 10.62 2.58
CA TYR A 170 -3.20 11.53 2.43
C TYR A 170 -3.05 12.76 3.33
N SER A 171 -3.26 13.94 2.75
CA SER A 171 -3.27 15.19 3.49
C SER A 171 -4.44 15.22 4.49
N LYS A 172 -4.28 15.98 5.57
CA LYS A 172 -5.31 16.20 6.58
C LYS A 172 -6.65 16.62 5.96
N SER A 173 -6.62 17.45 4.93
CA SER A 173 -7.82 17.93 4.22
C SER A 173 -8.49 16.85 3.34
N THR A 174 -7.76 15.80 3.00
CA THR A 174 -8.27 14.67 2.18
C THR A 174 -8.92 13.59 3.05
N ILE A 175 -8.52 13.45 4.33
CA ILE A 175 -9.02 12.41 5.24
C ILE A 175 -10.56 12.41 5.38
N PRO A 176 -11.26 13.55 5.57
CA PRO A 176 -12.72 13.56 5.68
C PRO A 176 -13.43 13.04 4.42
N LEU A 177 -12.78 13.07 3.26
CA LEU A 177 -13.36 12.62 2.00
C LEU A 177 -13.53 11.10 1.93
N ILE A 178 -12.86 10.32 2.80
CA ILE A 178 -13.02 8.87 2.87
C ILE A 178 -14.46 8.50 3.26
N ALA A 179 -15.01 9.18 4.27
CA ALA A 179 -16.41 8.99 4.66
C ALA A 179 -17.37 9.32 3.51
N LYS A 180 -17.10 10.40 2.76
CA LYS A 180 -17.90 10.80 1.60
C LYS A 180 -17.84 9.76 0.48
N PHE A 181 -16.65 9.23 0.17
CA PHE A 181 -16.48 8.14 -0.79
C PHE A 181 -17.32 6.92 -0.40
N LEU A 182 -17.22 6.46 0.84
CA LEU A 182 -17.96 5.29 1.34
C LEU A 182 -19.48 5.53 1.32
N GLN A 183 -19.93 6.75 1.59
CA GLN A 183 -21.33 7.13 1.49
C GLN A 183 -21.82 7.11 0.03
N GLU A 184 -21.07 7.68 -0.91
CA GLU A 184 -21.43 7.67 -2.35
C GLU A 184 -21.45 6.23 -2.90
N LYS A 185 -20.56 5.36 -2.41
CA LYS A 185 -20.42 3.96 -2.82
C LYS A 185 -21.18 2.97 -1.94
N GLN A 186 -22.07 3.42 -1.04
CA GLN A 186 -22.75 2.54 -0.09
C GLN A 186 -23.49 1.36 -0.76
N ASN A 187 -24.12 1.61 -1.91
CA ASN A 187 -24.89 0.62 -2.66
C ASN A 187 -24.09 -0.09 -3.76
N SER A 188 -22.80 0.27 -3.96
CA SER A 188 -21.93 -0.42 -4.91
C SER A 188 -21.50 -1.78 -4.38
N PRO A 189 -21.22 -2.77 -5.25
CA PRO A 189 -20.59 -4.03 -4.87
C PRO A 189 -19.29 -3.80 -4.08
N LEU A 190 -18.92 -4.80 -3.25
CA LEU A 190 -17.71 -4.70 -2.42
C LEU A 190 -16.46 -4.52 -3.28
N GLU A 191 -16.41 -5.19 -4.42
CA GLU A 191 -15.31 -5.13 -5.40
C GLU A 191 -15.03 -3.73 -5.94
N GLU A 192 -16.00 -2.81 -5.89
CA GLU A 192 -15.88 -1.43 -6.38
C GLU A 192 -15.51 -0.40 -5.30
N LYS A 193 -15.42 -0.81 -4.04
CA LYS A 193 -15.18 0.10 -2.92
C LYS A 193 -14.17 -0.38 -1.89
N ASP A 194 -13.78 -1.64 -1.94
CA ASP A 194 -12.94 -2.24 -0.91
C ASP A 194 -11.46 -1.91 -1.08
N ALA A 195 -10.92 -2.04 -2.30
CA ALA A 195 -9.50 -1.82 -2.52
C ALA A 195 -9.12 -0.33 -2.35
N PRO A 196 -7.96 -0.01 -1.74
CA PRO A 196 -7.50 1.37 -1.58
C PRO A 196 -7.39 2.14 -2.90
N GLY A 197 -7.13 1.42 -4.01
CA GLY A 197 -7.11 1.99 -5.36
C GLY A 197 -8.43 2.60 -5.79
N HIS A 198 -9.58 2.07 -5.34
CA HIS A 198 -10.89 2.68 -5.66
C HIS A 198 -11.06 4.05 -5.00
N TYR A 199 -10.55 4.21 -3.78
CA TYR A 199 -10.53 5.54 -3.16
C TYR A 199 -9.57 6.47 -3.88
N LEU A 200 -8.38 6.01 -4.27
CA LEU A 200 -7.46 6.80 -5.07
C LEU A 200 -8.09 7.24 -6.41
N HIS A 201 -8.75 6.32 -7.12
CA HIS A 201 -9.49 6.62 -8.35
C HIS A 201 -10.55 7.70 -8.15
N TRP A 202 -11.23 7.69 -7.03
CA TRP A 202 -12.27 8.66 -6.72
C TRP A 202 -11.69 10.01 -6.27
N VAL A 203 -10.57 10.02 -5.55
CA VAL A 203 -10.03 11.22 -4.91
C VAL A 203 -9.13 12.05 -5.83
N TYR A 204 -8.39 11.44 -6.78
CA TYR A 204 -7.42 12.17 -7.61
C TYR A 204 -8.06 13.29 -8.45
N SER A 205 -9.34 13.19 -8.82
CA SER A 205 -10.09 14.23 -9.53
C SER A 205 -10.60 15.36 -8.61
N ARG A 206 -10.45 15.21 -7.29
CA ARG A 206 -10.96 16.14 -6.26
C ARG A 206 -9.86 16.81 -5.47
N LYS A 207 -8.73 16.16 -5.33
CA LYS A 207 -7.54 16.61 -4.62
C LYS A 207 -6.30 16.23 -5.41
N PRO A 208 -5.29 17.09 -5.51
CA PRO A 208 -4.05 16.75 -6.21
C PRO A 208 -3.37 15.54 -5.56
N VAL A 209 -2.93 14.60 -6.39
CA VAL A 209 -2.14 13.44 -5.97
C VAL A 209 -0.88 13.41 -6.80
N PHE A 210 0.27 13.36 -6.15
CA PHE A 210 1.58 13.26 -6.79
C PHE A 210 2.17 11.88 -6.60
N VAL A 211 3.11 11.55 -7.45
CA VAL A 211 3.76 10.24 -7.46
C VAL A 211 5.23 10.37 -7.07
N HIS A 212 5.68 9.50 -6.16
CA HIS A 212 7.09 9.26 -5.90
C HIS A 212 7.47 7.90 -6.47
N HIS A 213 8.52 7.85 -7.30
CA HIS A 213 8.95 6.61 -7.95
C HIS A 213 9.88 5.80 -7.04
N VAL A 214 9.71 4.48 -7.04
CA VAL A 214 10.61 3.49 -6.41
C VAL A 214 10.96 2.41 -7.42
N SER A 215 12.09 1.71 -7.23
CA SER A 215 12.56 0.70 -8.18
C SER A 215 11.65 -0.54 -8.24
N GLY A 216 10.99 -0.87 -7.13
CA GLY A 216 10.09 -2.03 -7.08
C GLY A 216 9.69 -2.41 -5.65
N ARG A 217 8.91 -3.49 -5.56
CA ARG A 217 8.40 -3.99 -4.29
C ARG A 217 8.29 -5.51 -4.26
N PHE A 218 8.17 -6.06 -3.08
CA PHE A 218 7.68 -7.41 -2.83
C PHE A 218 6.21 -7.35 -2.41
N ASP A 219 5.38 -8.18 -3.05
CA ASP A 219 4.00 -8.43 -2.64
C ASP A 219 3.93 -9.86 -2.11
N VAL A 220 3.86 -10.00 -0.81
CA VAL A 220 3.79 -11.31 -0.16
C VAL A 220 2.38 -11.90 -0.33
N GLY A 221 1.96 -12.04 -1.58
CA GLY A 221 0.63 -12.50 -1.98
C GLY A 221 0.52 -14.01 -2.22
N ASN A 222 1.63 -14.67 -2.51
CA ASN A 222 1.73 -16.10 -2.83
C ASN A 222 3.07 -16.68 -2.37
N LEU A 223 3.24 -18.01 -2.42
CA LEU A 223 4.47 -18.67 -1.94
C LEU A 223 5.73 -18.28 -2.72
N PRO A 224 5.74 -18.22 -4.06
CA PRO A 224 6.91 -17.75 -4.79
C PRO A 224 7.37 -16.35 -4.38
N SER A 225 6.44 -15.38 -4.31
CA SER A 225 6.78 -14.00 -3.93
C SER A 225 7.25 -13.89 -2.47
N TYR A 226 6.73 -14.73 -1.58
CA TYR A 226 7.22 -14.84 -0.20
C TYR A 226 8.67 -15.33 -0.15
N ILE A 227 8.99 -16.39 -0.92
CA ILE A 227 10.34 -16.96 -0.98
C ILE A 227 11.33 -15.91 -1.50
N ASP A 228 10.99 -15.20 -2.57
CA ASP A 228 11.85 -14.16 -3.14
C ASP A 228 12.07 -13.00 -2.17
N CYS A 229 11.02 -12.56 -1.51
CA CYS A 229 11.08 -11.53 -0.48
C CYS A 229 12.01 -11.96 0.68
N THR A 230 11.82 -13.16 1.21
CA THR A 230 12.61 -13.67 2.33
C THR A 230 14.10 -13.82 1.96
N LYS A 231 14.41 -14.37 0.78
CA LYS A 231 15.80 -14.46 0.29
C LYS A 231 16.47 -13.09 0.17
N TYR A 232 15.71 -12.11 -0.33
CA TYR A 232 16.23 -10.76 -0.46
C TYR A 232 16.57 -10.15 0.89
N PHE A 233 15.65 -10.19 1.86
CA PHE A 233 15.88 -9.64 3.20
C PHE A 233 16.85 -10.45 4.06
N GLN A 234 17.07 -11.74 3.78
CA GLN A 234 18.19 -12.51 4.37
C GLN A 234 19.55 -12.02 3.90
N LYS A 235 19.64 -11.53 2.65
CA LYS A 235 20.89 -11.04 2.07
C LYS A 235 21.18 -9.58 2.41
N HIS A 236 20.14 -8.74 2.57
CA HIS A 236 20.25 -7.28 2.69
C HIS A 236 19.67 -6.72 4.00
N GLY A 237 19.18 -7.54 4.91
CA GLY A 237 18.37 -7.14 6.05
C GLY A 237 19.10 -6.93 7.38
N ASP A 238 20.42 -6.88 7.40
CA ASP A 238 21.24 -6.70 8.62
C ASP A 238 21.90 -5.32 8.73
N GLU A 239 21.38 -4.29 8.01
CA GLU A 239 21.82 -2.90 8.18
C GLU A 239 20.79 -2.04 8.92
#